data_0eebdf3a09f1cf08a00a1fd1c8cb6474
#
_entry.id   0eebdf3a09f1cf08a00a1fd1c8cb6474
#
_cell.length_a   1.000
_cell.length_b   1.000
_cell.length_c   1.000
_cell.angle_alpha   90.00
_cell.angle_beta   90.00
_cell.angle_gamma   90.00
#
_symmetry.space_group_name_H-M   'P 1'
#
loop_
_entity.id
_entity.type
_entity.pdbx_description
1 polymer ?
#
loop_
_entity_poly.entity_id
_entity_poly.type
_entity_poly.pdbx_seq_one_letter_code
_entity_poly.pdbx_strand_id
1 'polypeptide(L)'
;MPKRQRTIVLAVMMSGTTAACISQSMMIAALPTIMHEYSVSASLGQLLTTSYIFTLGLISAMTAYLVHRVDSKKLFIAAMVCFVAGCAAALVAPNYPLLLASRLLQAGGAGIALPLIQVVALSVYPKSEYGRAMGLVGLIIGFAPAI
;
A
#
# COMPACT_ATOMS: atom_id res chain seq x y z
N MET A 1 -11.73 19.07 -14.33
CA MET A 1 -12.64 18.02 -13.80
C MET A 1 -13.71 18.63 -12.90
N PRO A 2 -14.98 18.19 -12.96
CA PRO A 2 -16.03 18.63 -12.02
C PRO A 2 -15.70 18.17 -10.58
N LYS A 3 -16.10 18.96 -9.57
CA LYS A 3 -15.79 18.70 -8.15
C LYS A 3 -16.17 17.28 -7.70
N ARG A 4 -17.31 16.77 -8.15
CA ARG A 4 -17.78 15.41 -7.84
C ARG A 4 -16.81 14.31 -8.30
N GLN A 5 -16.27 14.44 -9.51
CA GLN A 5 -15.32 13.44 -10.05
C GLN A 5 -13.99 13.43 -9.28
N ARG A 6 -13.50 14.62 -8.88
CA ARG A 6 -12.28 14.74 -8.06
C ARG A 6 -12.43 14.01 -6.73
N THR A 7 -13.56 14.22 -6.06
CA THR A 7 -13.85 13.58 -4.77
C THR A 7 -13.96 12.06 -4.91
N ILE A 8 -14.61 11.55 -5.98
CA ILE A 8 -14.74 10.11 -6.23
C ILE A 8 -13.36 9.48 -6.47
N VAL A 9 -12.54 10.08 -7.32
CA VAL A 9 -11.20 9.56 -7.61
C VAL A 9 -10.36 9.49 -6.32
N LEU A 10 -10.36 10.57 -5.53
CA LEU A 10 -9.62 10.60 -4.28
C LEU A 10 -10.16 9.55 -3.30
N ALA A 11 -11.49 9.44 -3.13
CA ALA A 11 -12.11 8.47 -2.22
C ALA A 11 -11.76 7.01 -2.59
N VAL A 12 -11.78 6.66 -3.87
CA VAL A 12 -11.39 5.32 -4.35
C VAL A 12 -9.90 5.06 -4.07
N MET A 13 -9.04 6.03 -4.34
CA MET A 13 -7.61 5.88 -4.04
C MET A 13 -7.35 5.79 -2.53
N MET A 14 -8.09 6.57 -1.73
CA MET A 14 -8.01 6.55 -0.27
C MET A 14 -8.44 5.18 0.28
N SER A 15 -9.50 4.58 -0.20
CA SER A 15 -9.93 3.25 0.27
C SER A 15 -8.89 2.16 -0.01
N GLY A 16 -8.27 2.17 -1.19
CA GLY A 16 -7.20 1.23 -1.54
C GLY A 16 -5.94 1.40 -0.68
N THR A 17 -5.51 2.66 -0.46
CA THR A 17 -4.34 2.93 0.41
C THR A 17 -4.62 2.62 1.88
N THR A 18 -5.84 2.87 2.37
CA THR A 18 -6.25 2.49 3.73
C THR A 18 -6.17 0.97 3.91
N ALA A 19 -6.67 0.20 2.96
CA ALA A 19 -6.58 -1.26 2.99
C ALA A 19 -5.12 -1.74 3.06
N ALA A 20 -4.21 -1.11 2.30
CA ALA A 20 -2.79 -1.43 2.35
C ALA A 20 -2.15 -1.11 3.73
N CYS A 21 -2.49 0.03 4.33
CA CYS A 21 -2.01 0.41 5.67
C CYS A 21 -2.55 -0.54 6.75
N ILE A 22 -3.84 -0.87 6.74
CA ILE A 22 -4.45 -1.81 7.68
C ILE A 22 -3.82 -3.20 7.55
N SER A 23 -3.61 -3.69 6.32
CA SER A 23 -2.94 -4.97 6.08
C SER A 23 -1.55 -5.04 6.69
N GLN A 24 -0.83 -3.92 6.70
CA GLN A 24 0.49 -3.83 7.35
C GLN A 24 0.38 -3.93 8.88
N SER A 25 -0.57 -3.22 9.50
CA SER A 25 -0.78 -3.26 10.95
C SER A 25 -1.23 -4.64 11.42
N MET A 26 -2.18 -5.26 10.70
CA MET A 26 -2.65 -6.62 11.00
C MET A 26 -1.52 -7.64 10.94
N MET A 27 -0.57 -7.48 10.00
CA MET A 27 0.58 -8.36 9.90
C MET A 27 1.50 -8.28 11.11
N ILE A 28 1.75 -7.09 11.63
CA ILE A 28 2.57 -6.88 12.83
C ILE A 28 1.90 -7.57 14.03
N ALA A 29 0.58 -7.43 14.17
CA ALA A 29 -0.19 -8.07 15.24
C ALA A 29 -0.22 -9.61 15.10
N ALA A 30 -0.28 -10.12 13.87
CA ALA A 30 -0.31 -11.56 13.59
C ALA A 30 1.06 -12.24 13.66
N LEU A 31 2.15 -11.48 13.75
CA LEU A 31 3.52 -12.00 13.67
C LEU A 31 3.80 -13.13 14.66
N PRO A 32 3.42 -13.08 15.95
CA PRO A 32 3.65 -14.17 16.90
C PRO A 32 2.93 -15.46 16.50
N THR A 33 1.70 -15.34 16.02
CA THR A 33 0.90 -16.49 15.55
C THR A 33 1.52 -17.14 14.32
N ILE A 34 1.98 -16.34 13.35
CA ILE A 34 2.66 -16.81 12.15
C ILE A 34 3.96 -17.54 12.50
N MET A 35 4.76 -17.01 13.44
CA MET A 35 5.98 -17.66 13.89
C MET A 35 5.70 -19.03 14.50
N HIS A 36 4.63 -19.17 15.27
CA HIS A 36 4.23 -20.45 15.86
C HIS A 36 3.72 -21.42 14.79
N GLU A 37 2.86 -20.97 13.89
CA GLU A 37 2.23 -21.81 12.86
C GLU A 37 3.25 -22.37 11.86
N TYR A 38 4.18 -21.53 11.41
CA TYR A 38 5.23 -21.95 10.46
C TYR A 38 6.50 -22.46 11.15
N SER A 39 6.52 -22.53 12.48
CA SER A 39 7.69 -22.96 13.29
C SER A 39 8.97 -22.23 12.89
N VAL A 40 8.90 -20.92 12.67
CA VAL A 40 10.04 -20.10 12.26
C VAL A 40 10.57 -19.27 13.43
N SER A 41 11.88 -18.95 13.38
CA SER A 41 12.53 -18.12 14.39
C SER A 41 12.04 -16.66 14.34
N ALA A 42 12.24 -15.92 15.43
CA ALA A 42 11.91 -14.50 15.51
C ALA A 42 12.59 -13.66 14.40
N SER A 43 13.82 -14.01 14.04
CA SER A 43 14.54 -13.35 12.94
C SER A 43 13.84 -13.54 11.59
N LEU A 44 13.38 -14.76 11.30
CA LEU A 44 12.61 -15.02 10.09
C LEU A 44 11.24 -14.34 10.16
N GLY A 45 10.56 -14.35 11.30
CA GLY A 45 9.30 -13.63 11.47
C GLY A 45 9.45 -12.14 11.14
N GLN A 46 10.48 -11.49 11.70
CA GLN A 46 10.75 -10.08 11.41
C GLN A 46 11.11 -9.80 9.95
N LEU A 47 11.68 -10.78 9.24
CA LEU A 47 11.99 -10.65 7.81
C LEU A 47 10.73 -10.35 6.96
N LEU A 48 9.54 -10.85 7.35
CA LEU A 48 8.27 -10.52 6.67
C LEU A 48 7.98 -9.01 6.70
N THR A 49 8.20 -8.37 7.84
CA THR A 49 7.95 -6.93 7.98
C THR A 49 9.06 -6.10 7.35
N THR A 50 10.31 -6.46 7.57
CA THR A 50 11.47 -5.72 7.06
C THR A 50 11.53 -5.77 5.53
N SER A 51 11.32 -6.95 4.92
CA SER A 51 11.30 -7.09 3.47
C SER A 51 10.14 -6.34 2.82
N TYR A 52 8.97 -6.30 3.49
CA TYR A 52 7.84 -5.49 3.04
C TYR A 52 8.20 -4.00 3.01
N ILE A 53 8.73 -3.45 4.12
CA ILE A 53 9.10 -2.03 4.22
C ILE A 53 10.20 -1.68 3.21
N PHE A 54 11.20 -2.54 3.07
CA PHE A 54 12.28 -2.36 2.10
C PHE A 54 11.75 -2.32 0.66
N THR A 55 10.93 -3.28 0.28
CA THR A 55 10.32 -3.35 -1.07
C THR A 55 9.41 -2.16 -1.31
N LEU A 56 8.59 -1.78 -0.32
CA LEU A 56 7.72 -0.61 -0.38
C LEU A 56 8.54 0.66 -0.64
N GLY A 57 9.64 0.86 0.09
CA GLY A 57 10.52 2.02 -0.09
C GLY A 57 11.17 2.06 -1.47
N LEU A 58 11.68 0.91 -1.95
CA LEU A 58 12.30 0.79 -3.27
C LEU A 58 11.30 1.12 -4.39
N ILE A 59 10.11 0.51 -4.34
CA ILE A 59 9.06 0.73 -5.34
C ILE A 59 8.50 2.17 -5.26
N SER A 60 8.38 2.75 -4.06
CA SER A 60 7.98 4.15 -3.89
C SER A 60 8.94 5.12 -4.61
N ALA A 61 10.25 4.88 -4.50
CA ALA A 61 11.24 5.68 -5.22
C ALA A 61 11.10 5.55 -6.74
N MET A 62 10.84 4.33 -7.23
CA MET A 62 10.57 4.10 -8.65
C MET A 62 9.25 4.73 -9.13
N THR A 63 8.26 4.80 -8.27
CA THR A 63 6.94 5.36 -8.60
C THR A 63 7.03 6.84 -8.97
N ALA A 64 7.93 7.60 -8.35
CA ALA A 64 8.18 8.99 -8.72
C ALA A 64 8.57 9.15 -10.21
N TYR A 65 9.30 8.20 -10.75
CA TYR A 65 9.63 8.15 -12.18
C TYR A 65 8.46 7.65 -13.04
N LEU A 66 7.77 6.61 -12.60
CA LEU A 66 6.66 5.99 -13.34
C LEU A 66 5.47 6.94 -13.54
N VAL A 67 5.17 7.79 -12.56
CA VAL A 67 4.05 8.75 -12.63
C VAL A 67 4.17 9.73 -13.82
N HIS A 68 5.40 10.02 -14.27
CA HIS A 68 5.63 10.88 -15.44
C HIS A 68 5.53 10.14 -16.79
N ARG A 69 5.54 8.81 -16.76
CA ARG A 69 5.56 7.98 -17.98
C ARG A 69 4.25 7.22 -18.21
N VAL A 70 3.52 6.93 -17.17
CA VAL A 70 2.33 6.08 -17.22
C VAL A 70 1.13 6.85 -16.66
N ASP A 71 -0.03 6.67 -17.28
CA ASP A 71 -1.29 7.24 -16.80
C ASP A 71 -1.56 6.78 -15.36
N SER A 72 -1.82 7.74 -14.46
CA SER A 72 -2.07 7.52 -13.03
C SER A 72 -3.18 6.51 -12.78
N LYS A 73 -4.23 6.47 -13.64
CA LYS A 73 -5.31 5.50 -13.52
C LYS A 73 -4.82 4.07 -13.77
N LYS A 74 -4.03 3.85 -14.83
CA LYS A 74 -3.48 2.53 -15.17
C LYS A 74 -2.51 2.08 -14.08
N LEU A 75 -1.69 2.99 -13.59
CA LEU A 75 -0.71 2.73 -12.55
C LEU A 75 -1.39 2.34 -11.22
N PHE A 76 -2.48 3.03 -10.85
CA PHE A 76 -3.25 2.69 -9.66
C PHE A 76 -3.95 1.32 -9.77
N ILE A 77 -4.55 1.03 -10.93
CA ILE A 77 -5.20 -0.28 -11.15
C ILE A 77 -4.16 -1.41 -11.06
N ALA A 78 -3.01 -1.24 -11.71
CA ALA A 78 -1.92 -2.23 -11.63
C ALA A 78 -1.43 -2.43 -10.19
N ALA A 79 -1.28 -1.34 -9.43
CA ALA A 79 -0.92 -1.39 -8.01
C ALA A 79 -1.93 -2.18 -7.18
N MET A 80 -3.23 -1.92 -7.38
CA MET A 80 -4.29 -2.61 -6.65
C MET A 80 -4.41 -4.08 -7.04
N VAL A 81 -4.28 -4.41 -8.32
CA VAL A 81 -4.24 -5.81 -8.78
C VAL A 81 -3.07 -6.56 -8.15
N CYS A 82 -1.89 -5.96 -8.14
CA CYS A 82 -0.69 -6.52 -7.53
C CYS A 82 -0.89 -6.75 -6.01
N PHE A 83 -1.45 -5.76 -5.32
CA PHE A 83 -1.76 -5.84 -3.89
C PHE A 83 -2.77 -6.94 -3.56
N VAL A 84 -3.90 -7.00 -4.29
CA VAL A 84 -4.95 -8.01 -4.10
C VAL A 84 -4.45 -9.41 -4.44
N ALA A 85 -3.66 -9.56 -5.51
CA ALA A 85 -3.02 -10.83 -5.84
C ALA A 85 -2.07 -11.30 -4.72
N GLY A 86 -1.31 -10.39 -4.13
CA GLY A 86 -0.48 -10.68 -2.96
C GLY A 86 -1.32 -11.09 -1.73
N CYS A 87 -2.46 -10.44 -1.49
CA CYS A 87 -3.37 -10.84 -0.41
C CYS A 87 -3.96 -12.26 -0.65
N ALA A 88 -4.39 -12.54 -1.87
CA ALA A 88 -4.90 -13.86 -2.24
C ALA A 88 -3.83 -14.95 -2.10
N ALA A 89 -2.60 -14.67 -2.53
CA ALA A 89 -1.48 -15.60 -2.37
C ALA A 89 -1.14 -15.86 -0.89
N ALA A 90 -1.24 -14.85 -0.03
CA ALA A 90 -1.03 -14.99 1.41
C ALA A 90 -2.05 -15.90 2.07
N LEU A 91 -3.34 -15.83 1.65
CA LEU A 91 -4.42 -16.65 2.20
C LEU A 91 -4.23 -18.15 1.92
N VAL A 92 -3.62 -18.50 0.80
CA VAL A 92 -3.39 -19.89 0.39
C VAL A 92 -1.94 -20.33 0.59
N ALA A 93 -1.13 -19.59 1.32
CA ALA A 93 0.30 -19.87 1.50
C ALA A 93 0.51 -21.14 2.38
N PRO A 94 0.95 -22.28 1.84
CA PRO A 94 1.16 -23.51 2.60
C PRO A 94 2.50 -23.49 3.34
N ASN A 95 3.38 -22.53 3.06
CA ASN A 95 4.72 -22.47 3.63
C ASN A 95 5.21 -21.02 3.76
N TYR A 96 6.19 -20.81 4.64
CA TYR A 96 6.78 -19.50 4.90
C TYR A 96 7.37 -18.81 3.66
N PRO A 97 8.12 -19.48 2.74
CA PRO A 97 8.63 -18.82 1.54
C PRO A 97 7.55 -18.22 0.64
N LEU A 98 6.41 -18.91 0.48
CA LEU A 98 5.30 -18.39 -0.30
C LEU A 98 4.62 -17.21 0.41
N LEU A 99 4.49 -17.27 1.74
CA LEU A 99 4.01 -16.14 2.53
C LEU A 99 4.92 -14.92 2.37
N LEU A 100 6.24 -15.11 2.40
CA LEU A 100 7.21 -14.03 2.17
C LEU A 100 7.07 -13.44 0.76
N ALA A 101 6.98 -14.28 -0.27
CA ALA A 101 6.79 -13.83 -1.65
C ALA A 101 5.48 -13.04 -1.82
N SER A 102 4.40 -13.48 -1.18
CA SER A 102 3.12 -12.77 -1.18
C SER A 102 3.23 -11.38 -0.54
N ARG A 103 4.01 -11.24 0.53
CA ARG A 103 4.30 -9.94 1.18
C ARG A 103 5.09 -8.99 0.28
N LEU A 104 6.06 -9.51 -0.46
CA LEU A 104 6.80 -8.70 -1.44
C LEU A 104 5.87 -8.18 -2.55
N LEU A 105 4.94 -9.02 -3.00
CA LEU A 105 3.94 -8.63 -4.01
C LEU A 105 2.98 -7.57 -3.48
N GLN A 106 2.48 -7.71 -2.23
CA GLN A 106 1.67 -6.69 -1.56
C GLN A 106 2.43 -5.37 -1.42
N ALA A 107 3.72 -5.42 -1.02
CA ALA A 107 4.57 -4.26 -0.87
C ALA A 107 4.78 -3.52 -2.21
N GLY A 108 4.89 -4.27 -3.32
CA GLY A 108 4.97 -3.72 -4.68
C GLY A 108 3.74 -2.86 -5.00
N GLY A 109 2.55 -3.38 -4.73
CA GLY A 109 1.30 -2.64 -4.92
C GLY A 109 1.19 -1.41 -4.01
N ALA A 110 1.45 -1.56 -2.71
CA ALA A 110 1.40 -0.47 -1.74
C ALA A 110 2.44 0.63 -2.04
N GLY A 111 3.65 0.24 -2.46
CA GLY A 111 4.74 1.15 -2.83
C GLY A 111 4.42 2.04 -4.04
N ILE A 112 3.53 1.60 -4.92
CA ILE A 112 2.99 2.45 -5.99
C ILE A 112 1.84 3.31 -5.46
N ALA A 113 0.89 2.74 -4.75
CA ALA A 113 -0.35 3.40 -4.36
C ALA A 113 -0.13 4.59 -3.42
N LEU A 114 0.78 4.47 -2.42
CA LEU A 114 1.02 5.50 -1.41
C LEU A 114 1.58 6.83 -1.98
N PRO A 115 2.65 6.86 -2.79
CA PRO A 115 3.07 8.13 -3.39
C PRO A 115 2.13 8.60 -4.49
N LEU A 116 1.47 7.68 -5.22
CA LEU A 116 0.58 8.03 -6.31
C LEU A 116 -0.64 8.83 -5.83
N ILE A 117 -1.22 8.49 -4.66
CA ILE A 117 -2.36 9.25 -4.12
C ILE A 117 -1.99 10.70 -3.82
N GLN A 118 -0.76 10.96 -3.35
CA GLN A 118 -0.27 12.31 -3.07
C GLN A 118 -0.14 13.13 -4.36
N VAL A 119 0.46 12.52 -5.39
CA VAL A 119 0.63 13.16 -6.71
C VAL A 119 -0.73 13.45 -7.36
N VAL A 120 -1.66 12.50 -7.32
CA VAL A 120 -3.01 12.69 -7.88
C VAL A 120 -3.78 13.73 -7.09
N ALA A 121 -3.71 13.75 -5.76
CA ALA A 121 -4.34 14.77 -4.94
C ALA A 121 -3.86 16.18 -5.34
N LEU A 122 -2.56 16.37 -5.51
CA LEU A 122 -2.00 17.66 -5.92
C LEU A 122 -2.32 18.03 -7.38
N SER A 123 -2.54 17.05 -8.27
CA SER A 123 -2.87 17.31 -9.66
C SER A 123 -4.37 17.63 -9.91
N VAL A 124 -5.23 17.08 -9.06
CA VAL A 124 -6.70 17.16 -9.23
C VAL A 124 -7.30 18.34 -8.45
N TYR A 125 -6.69 18.75 -7.34
CA TYR A 125 -7.16 19.86 -6.51
C TYR A 125 -6.49 21.19 -6.90
N PRO A 126 -7.19 22.34 -6.78
CA PRO A 126 -6.59 23.65 -6.96
C PRO A 126 -5.63 23.98 -5.80
N LYS A 127 -4.65 24.84 -6.04
CA LYS A 127 -3.63 25.22 -5.05
C LYS A 127 -4.22 25.71 -3.71
N SER A 128 -5.38 26.35 -3.76
CA SER A 128 -6.10 26.83 -2.56
C SER A 128 -6.65 25.71 -1.67
N GLU A 129 -6.80 24.50 -2.18
CA GLU A 129 -7.34 23.32 -1.47
C GLU A 129 -6.28 22.26 -1.16
N TYR A 130 -5.00 22.50 -1.50
CA TYR A 130 -3.91 21.53 -1.27
C TYR A 130 -3.78 21.11 0.19
N GLY A 131 -3.88 22.06 1.13
CA GLY A 131 -3.79 21.76 2.56
C GLY A 131 -4.88 20.78 3.02
N ARG A 132 -6.11 20.96 2.51
CA ARG A 132 -7.23 20.06 2.82
C ARG A 132 -7.05 18.69 2.20
N ALA A 133 -6.65 18.61 0.93
CA ALA A 133 -6.43 17.35 0.24
C ALA A 133 -5.29 16.54 0.88
N MET A 134 -4.16 17.19 1.15
CA MET A 134 -3.02 16.55 1.81
C MET A 134 -3.29 16.21 3.27
N GLY A 135 -4.09 17.02 3.98
CA GLY A 135 -4.55 16.71 5.33
C GLY A 135 -5.38 15.42 5.38
N LEU A 136 -6.30 15.22 4.43
CA LEU A 136 -7.08 13.98 4.32
C LEU A 136 -6.19 12.76 4.02
N VAL A 137 -5.24 12.89 3.09
CA VAL A 137 -4.27 11.83 2.79
C VAL A 137 -3.40 11.52 4.01
N GLY A 138 -2.93 12.56 4.71
CA GLY A 138 -2.12 12.42 5.93
C GLY A 138 -2.87 11.75 7.08
N LEU A 139 -4.17 12.05 7.25
CA LEU A 139 -5.01 11.38 8.23
C LEU A 139 -5.08 9.87 7.97
N ILE A 140 -5.26 9.44 6.73
CA ILE A 140 -5.32 8.01 6.41
C ILE A 140 -3.97 7.34 6.69
N ILE A 141 -2.87 7.91 6.20
CA ILE A 141 -1.55 7.32 6.38
C ILE A 141 -1.16 7.29 7.88
N GLY A 142 -1.57 8.30 8.66
CA GLY A 142 -1.25 8.39 10.08
C GLY A 142 -2.17 7.59 10.99
N PHE A 143 -3.46 7.50 10.68
CA PHE A 143 -4.44 6.82 11.55
C PHE A 143 -4.69 5.35 11.18
N ALA A 144 -4.54 4.97 9.91
CA ALA A 144 -4.77 3.58 9.51
C ALA A 144 -3.87 2.56 10.26
N PRO A 145 -2.60 2.86 10.61
CA PRO A 145 -1.78 1.97 11.43
C PRO A 145 -2.20 1.92 12.91
N ALA A 146 -3.05 2.82 13.39
CA ALA A 146 -3.45 2.91 14.80
C ALA A 146 -4.74 2.13 15.12
N ILE A 147 -5.38 1.55 14.11
CA ILE A 147 -6.57 0.70 14.21
C ILE A 147 -6.16 -0.77 14.21
#